data_36a3fc16e60b077d30df342bb8b04680
#
_entry.id   36a3fc16e60b077d30df342bb8b04680
#
_cell.length_a   1.000
_cell.length_b   1.000
_cell.length_c   1.000
_cell.angle_alpha   90.00
_cell.angle_beta   90.00
_cell.angle_gamma   90.00
#
_symmetry.space_group_name_H-M   'P 1'
#
loop_
_entity.id
_entity.type
_entity.pdbx_description
1 polymer ?
#
loop_
_entity_poly.entity_id
_entity_poly.type
_entity_poly.pdbx_seq_one_letter_code
_entity_poly.pdbx_strand_id
1 'polypeptide(L)'
;KSQMRQAAHRAGMIPDYDCPRLEFVLEPEAAAAYGLSAPDSSFSGCHPFRPREGESFMVVDAGGGTVDITVHQRQDGFLYEVTRGHGDSCGGTFVDVEFMRLVRQRLGDAFLDKMEAQHPREISALLASWYSVRDKFDGEIDVDVPLPPGMTRRLPPKVISTLEEAQDGYSDVIEIRPMGADESGKNIFDPVVDKVLQCIETQMQRVEEGQHPLHSMLLVGGFSSNPYLRKRIEERFSDRVGEIVYPLRPGEAVVMGAAHYALNPSIIKSRVARYSYGIKCSLAWDETDERHRAHAEHRSPDGIHLRGCFDPILRQGTSVPVGQSWSENYKARDTCGYASFQLYVSSAPDPLLCSDEGVTPLGDEIRINVPPVEKKVGLQVQFGQTEVQMTMTPAFDPSQKRVVKVSYRLGV
;
A
#
# COMPACT_ATOMS: atom_id res chain seq x y z
N LYS A 1 10.79 4.91 -3.33
CA LYS A 1 11.99 4.15 -3.72
C LYS A 1 13.18 5.05 -4.00
N SER A 2 13.02 6.15 -4.76
CA SER A 2 14.09 7.14 -4.96
C SER A 2 14.65 7.65 -3.62
N GLN A 3 13.78 8.03 -2.69
CA GLN A 3 14.21 8.44 -1.34
C GLN A 3 14.91 7.31 -0.56
N MET A 4 14.47 6.06 -0.71
CA MET A 4 15.13 4.91 -0.08
C MET A 4 16.51 4.67 -0.68
N ARG A 5 16.68 4.77 -2.01
CA ARG A 5 18.01 4.71 -2.66
C ARG A 5 18.91 5.83 -2.15
N GLN A 6 18.38 7.04 -2.02
CA GLN A 6 19.10 8.18 -1.47
C GLN A 6 19.53 7.94 -0.02
N ALA A 7 18.64 7.40 0.81
CA ALA A 7 18.96 7.05 2.19
C ALA A 7 20.05 5.96 2.27
N ALA A 8 19.92 4.90 1.47
CA ALA A 8 20.91 3.81 1.41
C ALA A 8 22.28 4.32 0.95
N HIS A 9 22.33 5.21 -0.05
CA HIS A 9 23.59 5.82 -0.49
C HIS A 9 24.20 6.70 0.61
N ARG A 10 23.40 7.58 1.24
CA ARG A 10 23.86 8.43 2.35
C ARG A 10 24.35 7.62 3.55
N ALA A 11 23.76 6.45 3.79
CA ALA A 11 24.18 5.51 4.83
C ALA A 11 25.42 4.66 4.44
N GLY A 12 25.97 4.84 3.22
CA GLY A 12 27.13 4.07 2.75
C GLY A 12 26.81 2.61 2.40
N MET A 13 25.54 2.21 2.31
CA MET A 13 25.12 0.85 1.96
C MET A 13 25.34 0.54 0.48
N ILE A 14 25.27 1.54 -0.37
CA ILE A 14 25.52 1.46 -1.81
C ILE A 14 26.46 2.58 -2.25
N PRO A 15 27.36 2.34 -3.24
CA PRO A 15 28.35 3.32 -3.68
C PRO A 15 27.74 4.48 -4.49
N ASP A 16 26.67 4.23 -5.19
CA ASP A 16 25.96 5.19 -6.06
C ASP A 16 24.45 4.89 -6.13
N TYR A 17 23.68 5.84 -6.66
CA TYR A 17 22.21 5.71 -6.75
C TYR A 17 21.73 4.60 -7.69
N ASP A 18 22.51 4.26 -8.71
CA ASP A 18 22.14 3.27 -9.71
C ASP A 18 22.73 1.88 -9.41
N CYS A 19 23.27 1.70 -8.21
CA CYS A 19 23.86 0.44 -7.79
C CYS A 19 22.89 -0.75 -7.99
N PRO A 20 23.23 -1.73 -8.85
CA PRO A 20 22.34 -2.85 -9.16
C PRO A 20 22.18 -3.85 -8.00
N ARG A 21 23.02 -3.73 -6.95
CA ARG A 21 22.92 -4.60 -5.76
C ARG A 21 21.79 -4.20 -4.82
N LEU A 22 21.18 -3.01 -5.00
CA LEU A 22 19.99 -2.61 -4.26
C LEU A 22 18.74 -2.87 -5.10
N GLU A 23 18.00 -3.87 -4.70
CA GLU A 23 16.69 -4.20 -5.26
C GLU A 23 15.59 -3.90 -4.25
N PHE A 24 14.38 -3.70 -4.73
CA PHE A 24 13.19 -3.49 -3.92
C PHE A 24 12.16 -4.54 -4.23
N VAL A 25 11.52 -5.06 -3.18
CA VAL A 25 10.36 -5.94 -3.26
C VAL A 25 9.19 -5.27 -2.54
N LEU A 26 7.96 -5.57 -2.93
CA LEU A 26 6.79 -5.15 -2.18
C LEU A 26 6.62 -6.02 -0.94
N GLU A 27 6.22 -5.44 0.18
CA GLU A 27 6.08 -6.16 1.45
C GLU A 27 5.16 -7.38 1.33
N PRO A 28 3.96 -7.31 0.70
CA PRO A 28 3.12 -8.49 0.51
C PRO A 28 3.74 -9.56 -0.42
N GLU A 29 4.55 -9.14 -1.43
CA GLU A 29 5.27 -10.10 -2.29
C GLU A 29 6.37 -10.83 -1.53
N ALA A 30 7.10 -10.10 -0.68
CA ALA A 30 8.08 -10.70 0.21
C ALA A 30 7.39 -11.69 1.16
N ALA A 31 6.26 -11.31 1.76
CA ALA A 31 5.49 -12.20 2.62
C ALA A 31 4.97 -13.44 1.87
N ALA A 32 4.54 -13.29 0.61
CA ALA A 32 4.17 -14.44 -0.24
C ALA A 32 5.35 -15.37 -0.49
N ALA A 33 6.53 -14.82 -0.80
CA ALA A 33 7.75 -15.59 -0.98
C ALA A 33 8.16 -16.33 0.31
N TYR A 34 8.00 -15.70 1.47
CA TYR A 34 8.19 -16.35 2.77
C TYR A 34 7.22 -17.51 2.94
N GLY A 35 5.93 -17.28 2.71
CA GLY A 35 4.89 -18.30 2.85
C GLY A 35 5.21 -19.57 2.05
N LEU A 36 5.70 -19.43 0.82
CA LEU A 36 6.07 -20.57 -0.03
C LEU A 36 7.38 -21.26 0.38
N SER A 37 8.30 -20.56 1.01
CA SER A 37 9.68 -21.03 1.26
C SER A 37 9.92 -21.45 2.70
N ALA A 38 9.12 -20.94 3.64
CA ALA A 38 9.28 -21.21 5.07
C ALA A 38 8.98 -22.69 5.40
N PRO A 39 9.72 -23.31 6.35
CA PRO A 39 9.42 -24.64 6.81
C PRO A 39 8.07 -24.69 7.54
N ASP A 40 7.41 -25.85 7.53
CA ASP A 40 6.09 -26.05 8.12
C ASP A 40 6.04 -25.66 9.61
N SER A 41 7.12 -25.89 10.33
CA SER A 41 7.27 -25.48 11.74
C SER A 41 7.23 -23.96 11.97
N SER A 42 7.23 -23.15 10.93
CA SER A 42 7.13 -21.69 11.02
C SER A 42 5.71 -21.17 11.12
N PHE A 43 4.71 -22.03 10.98
CA PHE A 43 3.29 -21.65 11.00
C PHE A 43 2.60 -22.16 12.27
N SER A 44 1.59 -21.43 12.72
CA SER A 44 0.73 -21.83 13.82
C SER A 44 -0.40 -22.72 13.31
N GLY A 45 -0.72 -23.79 14.05
CA GLY A 45 -1.77 -24.74 13.70
C GLY A 45 -1.25 -26.05 13.10
N CYS A 46 -2.18 -26.92 12.71
CA CYS A 46 -1.87 -28.25 12.21
C CYS A 46 -1.49 -28.29 10.72
N HIS A 47 -1.63 -27.16 10.04
CA HIS A 47 -1.46 -27.09 8.58
C HIS A 47 -0.41 -26.05 8.18
N PRO A 48 0.63 -26.48 7.44
CA PRO A 48 1.58 -25.55 6.85
C PRO A 48 0.94 -24.79 5.70
N PHE A 49 1.37 -23.54 5.49
CA PHE A 49 0.94 -22.79 4.32
C PHE A 49 1.53 -23.39 3.04
N ARG A 50 0.72 -24.11 2.28
CA ARG A 50 1.14 -24.87 1.08
C ARG A 50 0.10 -24.75 -0.04
N PRO A 51 -0.08 -23.55 -0.64
CA PRO A 51 -0.97 -23.42 -1.79
C PRO A 51 -0.49 -24.35 -2.92
N ARG A 52 -1.42 -25.13 -3.48
CA ARG A 52 -1.16 -26.06 -4.57
C ARG A 52 -1.07 -25.33 -5.90
N GLU A 53 -0.59 -26.04 -6.93
CA GLU A 53 -0.62 -25.52 -8.30
C GLU A 53 -2.05 -25.20 -8.74
N GLY A 54 -2.24 -23.98 -9.28
CA GLY A 54 -3.55 -23.44 -9.67
C GLY A 54 -4.34 -22.78 -8.54
N GLU A 55 -3.96 -22.95 -7.28
CA GLU A 55 -4.66 -22.32 -6.15
C GLU A 55 -4.28 -20.84 -5.98
N SER A 56 -5.29 -20.04 -5.67
CA SER A 56 -5.09 -18.63 -5.31
C SER A 56 -5.12 -18.46 -3.80
N PHE A 57 -4.28 -17.55 -3.30
CA PHE A 57 -4.22 -17.17 -1.90
C PHE A 57 -4.08 -15.67 -1.73
N MET A 58 -4.64 -15.16 -0.64
CA MET A 58 -4.55 -13.76 -0.24
C MET A 58 -3.43 -13.59 0.78
N VAL A 59 -2.62 -12.55 0.63
CA VAL A 59 -1.70 -12.09 1.66
C VAL A 59 -2.27 -10.81 2.26
N VAL A 60 -2.44 -10.80 3.56
CA VAL A 60 -2.85 -9.62 4.35
C VAL A 60 -1.67 -9.23 5.22
N ASP A 61 -0.96 -8.18 4.84
CA ASP A 61 0.12 -7.60 5.63
C ASP A 61 -0.46 -6.48 6.50
N ALA A 62 -0.77 -6.80 7.75
CA ALA A 62 -1.25 -5.85 8.74
C ALA A 62 -0.07 -5.35 9.57
N GLY A 63 0.51 -4.24 9.12
CA GLY A 63 1.66 -3.59 9.73
C GLY A 63 1.32 -2.60 10.85
N GLY A 64 2.30 -1.80 11.23
CA GLY A 64 2.11 -0.74 12.22
C GLY A 64 1.31 0.45 11.67
N GLY A 65 1.61 0.91 10.46
CA GLY A 65 0.97 2.08 9.84
C GLY A 65 -0.07 1.73 8.80
N THR A 66 0.17 0.71 7.99
CA THR A 66 -0.65 0.33 6.84
C THR A 66 -1.11 -1.11 6.92
N VAL A 67 -2.15 -1.39 6.17
CA VAL A 67 -2.55 -2.76 5.81
C VAL A 67 -2.48 -2.85 4.29
N ASP A 68 -1.71 -3.80 3.79
CA ASP A 68 -1.51 -4.05 2.37
C ASP A 68 -1.95 -5.48 2.01
N ILE A 69 -2.79 -5.59 0.97
CA ILE A 69 -3.42 -6.86 0.59
C ILE A 69 -3.16 -7.15 -0.88
N THR A 70 -2.67 -8.35 -1.16
CA THR A 70 -2.48 -8.86 -2.51
C THR A 70 -3.04 -10.28 -2.64
N VAL A 71 -3.40 -10.67 -3.86
CA VAL A 71 -3.84 -12.04 -4.16
C VAL A 71 -2.97 -12.61 -5.25
N HIS A 72 -2.42 -13.77 -4.97
CA HIS A 72 -1.53 -14.48 -5.86
C HIS A 72 -2.09 -15.87 -6.21
N GLN A 73 -1.86 -16.30 -7.44
CA GLN A 73 -2.05 -17.67 -7.85
C GLN A 73 -0.69 -18.33 -8.01
N ARG A 74 -0.56 -19.56 -7.48
CA ARG A 74 0.61 -20.40 -7.74
C ARG A 74 0.44 -21.13 -9.06
N GLN A 75 1.40 -20.96 -9.98
CA GLN A 75 1.42 -21.66 -11.25
C GLN A 75 2.87 -21.96 -11.66
N ASP A 76 3.16 -23.23 -12.02
CA ASP A 76 4.50 -23.70 -12.40
C ASP A 76 5.60 -23.36 -11.36
N GLY A 77 5.23 -23.35 -10.08
CA GLY A 77 6.13 -22.99 -8.99
C GLY A 77 6.39 -21.47 -8.82
N PHE A 78 5.71 -20.63 -9.59
CA PHE A 78 5.81 -19.17 -9.56
C PHE A 78 4.54 -18.52 -9.03
N LEU A 79 4.62 -17.21 -8.77
CA LEU A 79 3.51 -16.39 -8.30
C LEU A 79 3.06 -15.41 -9.38
N TYR A 80 1.77 -15.39 -9.61
CA TYR A 80 1.08 -14.47 -10.49
C TYR A 80 0.09 -13.67 -9.65
N GLU A 81 0.23 -12.35 -9.59
CA GLU A 81 -0.79 -11.51 -8.98
C GLU A 81 -2.05 -11.57 -9.85
N VAL A 82 -3.21 -11.90 -9.26
CA VAL A 82 -4.45 -12.13 -10.01
C VAL A 82 -5.48 -11.02 -9.85
N THR A 83 -5.35 -10.22 -8.80
CA THR A 83 -6.19 -9.03 -8.59
C THR A 83 -5.32 -7.83 -8.28
N ARG A 84 -5.81 -6.64 -8.59
CA ARG A 84 -5.15 -5.40 -8.18
C ARG A 84 -5.04 -5.34 -6.66
N GLY A 85 -3.83 -5.19 -6.14
CA GLY A 85 -3.60 -5.02 -4.71
C GLY A 85 -4.40 -3.85 -4.12
N HIS A 86 -4.74 -3.95 -2.83
CA HIS A 86 -5.47 -2.96 -2.06
C HIS A 86 -4.81 -2.74 -0.71
N GLY A 87 -4.99 -1.57 -0.12
CA GLY A 87 -4.47 -1.26 1.21
C GLY A 87 -4.98 0.08 1.68
N ASP A 88 -4.85 0.33 2.99
CA ASP A 88 -5.20 1.59 3.61
C ASP A 88 -4.30 1.86 4.83
N SER A 89 -4.31 3.11 5.29
CA SER A 89 -3.66 3.56 6.53
C SER A 89 -4.52 3.17 7.74
N CYS A 90 -4.52 1.88 8.09
CA CYS A 90 -5.29 1.32 9.20
C CYS A 90 -4.50 0.25 10.00
N GLY A 91 -3.19 0.44 10.13
CA GLY A 91 -2.33 -0.46 10.92
C GLY A 91 -2.46 -0.27 12.43
N GLY A 92 -1.72 -1.08 13.19
CA GLY A 92 -1.83 -1.16 14.66
C GLY A 92 -1.57 0.13 15.42
N THR A 93 -0.80 1.08 14.87
CA THR A 93 -0.55 2.38 15.52
C THR A 93 -1.80 3.27 15.58
N PHE A 94 -2.80 3.02 14.74
CA PHE A 94 -4.08 3.73 14.83
C PHE A 94 -4.88 3.30 16.07
N VAL A 95 -4.67 2.10 16.61
CA VAL A 95 -5.23 1.70 17.92
C VAL A 95 -4.59 2.51 19.03
N ASP A 96 -3.30 2.88 18.92
CA ASP A 96 -2.63 3.76 19.89
C ASP A 96 -3.26 5.16 19.89
N VAL A 97 -3.67 5.64 18.71
CA VAL A 97 -4.39 6.92 18.59
C VAL A 97 -5.77 6.85 19.28
N GLU A 98 -6.51 5.76 19.08
CA GLU A 98 -7.80 5.54 19.75
C GLU A 98 -7.62 5.41 21.27
N PHE A 99 -6.58 4.72 21.74
CA PHE A 99 -6.23 4.68 23.15
C PHE A 99 -5.98 6.08 23.72
N MET A 100 -5.15 6.88 23.07
CA MET A 100 -4.89 8.27 23.54
C MET A 100 -6.15 9.13 23.50
N ARG A 101 -7.06 8.88 22.56
CA ARG A 101 -8.37 9.54 22.52
C ARG A 101 -9.22 9.17 23.74
N LEU A 102 -9.25 7.87 24.11
CA LEU A 102 -9.92 7.41 25.33
C LEU A 102 -9.30 8.04 26.59
N VAL A 103 -7.97 8.04 26.69
CA VAL A 103 -7.25 8.69 27.79
C VAL A 103 -7.63 10.17 27.91
N ARG A 104 -7.66 10.88 26.77
CA ARG A 104 -8.05 12.30 26.72
C ARG A 104 -9.50 12.51 27.17
N GLN A 105 -10.40 11.64 26.75
CA GLN A 105 -11.80 11.66 27.17
C GLN A 105 -11.95 11.42 28.69
N ARG A 106 -11.17 10.49 29.27
CA ARG A 106 -11.24 10.10 30.67
C ARG A 106 -10.56 11.11 31.60
N LEU A 107 -9.39 11.62 31.23
CA LEU A 107 -8.58 12.52 32.06
C LEU A 107 -8.84 14.01 31.79
N GLY A 108 -9.45 14.33 30.66
CA GLY A 108 -9.72 15.69 30.19
C GLY A 108 -8.55 16.33 29.46
N ASP A 109 -8.87 17.13 28.42
CA ASP A 109 -7.90 17.79 27.56
C ASP A 109 -6.90 18.64 28.32
N ALA A 110 -7.37 19.51 29.21
CA ALA A 110 -6.52 20.44 29.95
C ALA A 110 -5.49 19.73 30.84
N PHE A 111 -5.86 18.59 31.43
CA PHE A 111 -4.93 17.81 32.23
C PHE A 111 -3.89 17.13 31.33
N LEU A 112 -4.32 16.51 30.24
CA LEU A 112 -3.42 15.77 29.36
C LEU A 112 -2.46 16.73 28.63
N ASP A 113 -2.92 17.88 28.14
CA ASP A 113 -2.08 18.92 27.52
C ASP A 113 -0.99 19.41 28.47
N LYS A 114 -1.33 19.60 29.75
CA LYS A 114 -0.37 19.93 30.79
C LYS A 114 0.66 18.81 31.00
N MET A 115 0.21 17.56 31.02
CA MET A 115 1.10 16.39 31.17
C MET A 115 2.05 16.26 29.97
N GLU A 116 1.56 16.42 28.75
CA GLU A 116 2.36 16.41 27.53
C GLU A 116 3.43 17.51 27.53
N ALA A 117 3.07 18.74 27.93
CA ALA A 117 3.97 19.89 27.92
C ALA A 117 5.00 19.86 29.06
N GLN A 118 4.61 19.46 30.28
CA GLN A 118 5.42 19.62 31.49
C GLN A 118 6.00 18.30 32.02
N HIS A 119 5.39 17.17 31.67
CA HIS A 119 5.76 15.85 32.19
C HIS A 119 5.78 14.78 31.08
N PRO A 120 6.49 14.98 29.92
CA PRO A 120 6.46 14.06 28.78
C PRO A 120 6.93 12.64 29.11
N ARG A 121 7.74 12.47 30.15
CA ARG A 121 8.16 11.15 30.65
C ARG A 121 7.00 10.31 31.16
N GLU A 122 6.01 10.95 31.78
CA GLU A 122 4.82 10.25 32.26
C GLU A 122 3.94 9.78 31.10
N ILE A 123 3.84 10.58 30.03
CA ILE A 123 3.16 10.16 28.79
C ILE A 123 3.88 8.96 28.15
N SER A 124 5.21 9.00 28.10
CA SER A 124 5.99 7.87 27.59
C SER A 124 5.80 6.60 28.46
N ALA A 125 5.72 6.76 29.77
CA ALA A 125 5.46 5.65 30.68
C ALA A 125 4.04 5.08 30.53
N LEU A 126 3.02 5.94 30.33
CA LEU A 126 1.66 5.52 30.00
C LEU A 126 1.61 4.70 28.71
N LEU A 127 2.26 5.18 27.66
CA LEU A 127 2.34 4.44 26.39
C LEU A 127 3.08 3.10 26.54
N ALA A 128 4.13 3.04 27.37
CA ALA A 128 4.82 1.78 27.66
C ALA A 128 3.89 0.79 28.39
N SER A 129 3.08 1.26 29.36
CA SER A 129 2.05 0.44 30.00
C SER A 129 1.03 -0.07 28.98
N TRP A 130 0.55 0.80 28.10
CA TRP A 130 -0.36 0.46 27.01
C TRP A 130 0.20 -0.63 26.10
N TYR A 131 1.42 -0.46 25.58
CA TYR A 131 2.04 -1.45 24.68
C TYR A 131 2.21 -2.82 25.34
N SER A 132 2.37 -2.90 26.66
CA SER A 132 2.49 -4.17 27.37
C SER A 132 1.21 -5.01 27.40
N VAL A 133 0.06 -4.37 27.19
CA VAL A 133 -1.27 -5.00 27.25
C VAL A 133 -2.02 -4.99 25.92
N ARG A 134 -1.76 -4.02 25.06
CA ARG A 134 -2.41 -3.84 23.75
C ARG A 134 -2.41 -5.14 22.92
N ASP A 135 -1.26 -5.78 22.84
CA ASP A 135 -1.06 -6.98 21.99
C ASP A 135 -1.69 -8.25 22.61
N LYS A 136 -2.24 -8.15 23.82
CA LYS A 136 -2.91 -9.25 24.53
C LYS A 136 -4.43 -9.13 24.50
N PHE A 137 -4.96 -7.98 24.08
CA PHE A 137 -6.41 -7.77 24.04
C PHE A 137 -7.06 -8.72 23.02
N ASP A 138 -8.00 -9.54 23.51
CA ASP A 138 -8.71 -10.55 22.72
C ASP A 138 -10.20 -10.23 22.51
N GLY A 139 -10.69 -9.15 23.13
CA GLY A 139 -12.10 -8.74 23.09
C GLY A 139 -13.03 -9.59 23.97
N GLU A 140 -12.51 -10.37 24.91
CA GLU A 140 -13.32 -11.19 25.84
C GLU A 140 -13.28 -10.68 27.27
N ILE A 141 -12.13 -10.16 27.69
CA ILE A 141 -11.90 -9.67 29.06
C ILE A 141 -11.50 -8.19 29.04
N ASP A 142 -11.80 -7.53 30.15
CA ASP A 142 -11.35 -6.18 30.41
C ASP A 142 -9.83 -6.15 30.58
N VAL A 143 -9.20 -5.09 30.09
CA VAL A 143 -7.76 -4.89 30.18
C VAL A 143 -7.47 -3.55 30.84
N ASP A 144 -6.73 -3.59 31.96
CA ASP A 144 -6.32 -2.42 32.70
C ASP A 144 -4.97 -1.90 32.24
N VAL A 145 -4.91 -0.60 31.91
CA VAL A 145 -3.68 0.12 31.61
C VAL A 145 -3.31 0.98 32.84
N PRO A 146 -2.28 0.59 33.62
CA PRO A 146 -1.89 1.37 34.79
C PRO A 146 -1.46 2.80 34.43
N LEU A 147 -2.01 3.77 35.14
CA LEU A 147 -1.53 5.15 35.05
C LEU A 147 -0.17 5.28 35.78
N PRO A 148 0.81 5.98 35.17
CA PRO A 148 2.07 6.25 35.84
C PRO A 148 1.88 6.97 37.19
N PRO A 149 2.67 6.63 38.24
CA PRO A 149 2.53 7.24 39.58
C PRO A 149 2.65 8.76 39.58
N GLY A 150 3.45 9.33 38.66
CA GLY A 150 3.59 10.77 38.49
C GLY A 150 2.33 11.43 37.92
N MET A 151 1.55 10.68 37.14
CA MET A 151 0.27 11.10 36.60
C MET A 151 -0.83 11.01 37.65
N THR A 152 -0.95 9.85 38.31
CA THR A 152 -1.96 9.59 39.36
C THR A 152 -1.91 10.63 40.48
N ARG A 153 -0.71 10.97 40.98
CA ARG A 153 -0.55 12.00 42.03
C ARG A 153 -0.95 13.43 41.60
N ARG A 154 -1.14 13.67 40.32
CA ARG A 154 -1.49 14.99 39.77
C ARG A 154 -2.92 15.07 39.27
N LEU A 155 -3.67 13.95 39.37
CA LEU A 155 -5.06 13.94 38.93
C LEU A 155 -5.89 14.95 39.74
N PRO A 156 -6.69 15.80 39.11
CA PRO A 156 -7.65 16.64 39.80
C PRO A 156 -8.70 15.80 40.50
N PRO A 157 -9.19 16.22 41.71
CA PRO A 157 -10.22 15.46 42.46
C PRO A 157 -11.47 15.14 41.63
N LYS A 158 -11.89 16.07 40.78
CA LYS A 158 -13.02 15.85 39.85
C LYS A 158 -12.76 14.71 38.86
N VAL A 159 -11.55 14.61 38.33
CA VAL A 159 -11.16 13.54 37.40
C VAL A 159 -11.11 12.20 38.12
N ILE A 160 -10.60 12.17 39.37
CA ILE A 160 -10.60 10.98 40.19
C ILE A 160 -12.03 10.46 40.38
N SER A 161 -12.97 11.30 40.85
CA SER A 161 -14.36 10.89 41.01
C SER A 161 -15.01 10.38 39.71
N THR A 162 -14.73 11.04 38.61
CA THR A 162 -15.26 10.61 37.29
C THR A 162 -14.69 9.24 36.86
N LEU A 163 -13.40 8.97 37.14
CA LEU A 163 -12.78 7.68 36.81
C LEU A 163 -13.37 6.58 37.73
N GLU A 164 -13.47 6.82 39.03
CA GLU A 164 -14.04 5.88 40.01
C GLU A 164 -15.49 5.51 39.64
N GLU A 165 -16.31 6.48 39.25
CA GLU A 165 -17.68 6.24 38.75
C GLU A 165 -17.73 5.41 37.50
N ALA A 166 -16.77 5.60 36.58
CA ALA A 166 -16.76 4.96 35.24
C ALA A 166 -16.08 3.58 35.25
N GLN A 167 -15.26 3.25 36.25
CA GLN A 167 -14.34 2.11 36.29
C GLN A 167 -14.37 1.34 37.60
N ASP A 168 -15.59 1.10 38.13
CA ASP A 168 -15.85 0.26 39.31
C ASP A 168 -15.03 0.64 40.56
N GLY A 169 -14.74 1.94 40.74
CA GLY A 169 -14.04 2.49 41.89
C GLY A 169 -12.53 2.64 41.72
N TYR A 170 -11.98 2.40 40.56
CA TYR A 170 -10.54 2.56 40.27
C TYR A 170 -10.24 3.89 39.59
N SER A 171 -9.20 4.60 40.06
CA SER A 171 -8.74 5.87 39.47
C SER A 171 -7.26 5.86 39.08
N ASP A 172 -6.58 4.74 39.23
CA ASP A 172 -5.16 4.56 38.89
C ASP A 172 -4.91 3.72 37.64
N VAL A 173 -5.98 3.35 36.92
CA VAL A 173 -5.95 2.62 35.66
C VAL A 173 -6.81 3.30 34.61
N ILE A 174 -6.60 2.96 33.34
CA ILE A 174 -7.53 3.16 32.20
C ILE A 174 -8.02 1.78 31.81
N GLU A 175 -9.28 1.52 31.99
CA GLU A 175 -9.92 0.26 31.67
C GLU A 175 -10.33 0.22 30.18
N ILE A 176 -9.93 -0.83 29.49
CA ILE A 176 -10.32 -1.13 28.11
C ILE A 176 -11.29 -2.30 28.14
N ARG A 177 -12.54 -2.06 27.82
CA ARG A 177 -13.61 -3.07 27.83
C ARG A 177 -13.82 -3.70 26.47
N PRO A 178 -14.17 -5.00 26.40
CA PRO A 178 -14.56 -5.70 25.17
C PRO A 178 -15.74 -5.03 24.47
N MET A 179 -16.74 -4.57 25.23
CA MET A 179 -17.80 -3.70 24.75
C MET A 179 -17.53 -2.28 25.23
N GLY A 180 -17.52 -1.33 24.30
CA GLY A 180 -17.36 0.08 24.64
C GLY A 180 -18.43 0.56 25.63
N ALA A 181 -18.06 1.53 26.47
CA ALA A 181 -18.96 2.12 27.44
C ALA A 181 -19.94 3.15 26.82
N ASP A 182 -19.82 3.42 25.55
CA ASP A 182 -20.69 4.34 24.81
C ASP A 182 -21.91 3.63 24.19
N GLU A 183 -22.85 4.43 23.66
CA GLU A 183 -24.07 3.92 23.03
C GLU A 183 -23.80 3.05 21.78
N SER A 184 -22.59 3.14 21.19
CA SER A 184 -22.21 2.33 20.02
C SER A 184 -21.85 0.89 20.37
N GLY A 185 -21.51 0.61 21.65
CA GLY A 185 -21.04 -0.69 22.11
C GLY A 185 -19.69 -1.11 21.52
N LYS A 186 -18.98 -0.20 20.86
CA LYS A 186 -17.68 -0.47 20.21
C LYS A 186 -16.53 -0.22 21.17
N ASN A 187 -15.55 -1.12 21.17
CA ASN A 187 -14.29 -0.91 21.88
C ASN A 187 -13.30 -0.06 21.04
N ILE A 188 -12.16 0.30 21.63
CA ILE A 188 -11.17 1.16 20.95
C ILE A 188 -10.44 0.50 19.77
N PHE A 189 -10.52 -0.82 19.63
CA PHE A 189 -9.96 -1.54 18.48
C PHE A 189 -10.89 -1.55 17.28
N ASP A 190 -12.21 -1.53 17.50
CA ASP A 190 -13.21 -1.67 16.45
C ASP A 190 -13.06 -0.67 15.31
N PRO A 191 -12.81 0.63 15.54
CA PRO A 191 -12.66 1.59 14.44
C PRO A 191 -11.51 1.25 13.48
N VAL A 192 -10.47 0.60 13.99
CA VAL A 192 -9.30 0.20 13.20
C VAL A 192 -9.51 -1.17 12.57
N VAL A 193 -9.98 -2.14 13.37
CA VAL A 193 -10.26 -3.51 12.91
C VAL A 193 -11.32 -3.52 11.82
N ASP A 194 -12.41 -2.75 11.98
CA ASP A 194 -13.46 -2.64 10.96
C ASP A 194 -12.91 -2.16 9.60
N LYS A 195 -11.94 -1.23 9.60
CA LYS A 195 -11.26 -0.80 8.36
C LYS A 195 -10.43 -1.92 7.74
N VAL A 196 -9.70 -2.67 8.55
CA VAL A 196 -8.95 -3.86 8.08
C VAL A 196 -9.90 -4.86 7.44
N LEU A 197 -11.02 -5.18 8.12
CA LEU A 197 -12.04 -6.08 7.58
C LEU A 197 -12.64 -5.55 6.28
N GLN A 198 -12.84 -4.25 6.15
CA GLN A 198 -13.34 -3.62 4.93
C GLN A 198 -12.31 -3.72 3.78
N CYS A 199 -11.02 -3.56 4.06
CA CYS A 199 -9.96 -3.77 3.06
C CYS A 199 -9.94 -5.21 2.55
N ILE A 200 -10.06 -6.19 3.46
CA ILE A 200 -10.16 -7.61 3.09
C ILE A 200 -11.41 -7.86 2.24
N GLU A 201 -12.57 -7.34 2.67
CA GLU A 201 -13.84 -7.47 1.95
C GLU A 201 -13.75 -6.93 0.52
N THR A 202 -13.17 -5.74 0.36
CA THR A 202 -12.94 -5.13 -0.96
C THR A 202 -12.10 -6.04 -1.86
N GLN A 203 -11.12 -6.72 -1.30
CA GLN A 203 -10.27 -7.62 -2.05
C GLN A 203 -10.96 -8.95 -2.37
N MET A 204 -11.78 -9.45 -1.44
CA MET A 204 -12.64 -10.63 -1.65
C MET A 204 -13.61 -10.41 -2.82
N GLN A 205 -14.25 -9.24 -2.89
CA GLN A 205 -15.14 -8.89 -4.01
C GLN A 205 -14.42 -8.93 -5.36
N ARG A 206 -13.19 -8.40 -5.43
CA ARG A 206 -12.38 -8.45 -6.67
C ARG A 206 -12.01 -9.87 -7.08
N VAL A 207 -11.75 -10.72 -6.11
CA VAL A 207 -11.47 -12.16 -6.33
C VAL A 207 -12.70 -12.85 -6.90
N GLU A 208 -13.88 -12.56 -6.36
CA GLU A 208 -15.16 -13.11 -6.80
C GLU A 208 -15.52 -12.61 -8.22
N GLU A 209 -15.39 -11.31 -8.48
CA GLU A 209 -15.58 -10.70 -9.80
C GLU A 209 -14.63 -11.28 -10.86
N GLY A 210 -13.38 -11.53 -10.48
CA GLY A 210 -12.34 -12.13 -11.32
C GLY A 210 -12.48 -13.65 -11.49
N GLN A 211 -13.43 -14.29 -10.80
CA GLN A 211 -13.62 -15.75 -10.79
C GLN A 211 -12.36 -16.53 -10.36
N HIS A 212 -11.61 -15.99 -9.40
CA HIS A 212 -10.44 -16.62 -8.80
C HIS A 212 -10.80 -17.19 -7.42
N PRO A 213 -11.14 -18.48 -7.28
CA PRO A 213 -11.50 -19.04 -5.98
C PRO A 213 -10.33 -18.92 -5.01
N LEU A 214 -10.59 -18.34 -3.83
CA LEU A 214 -9.59 -18.14 -2.80
C LEU A 214 -9.50 -19.39 -1.90
N HIS A 215 -8.34 -20.02 -1.85
CA HIS A 215 -8.11 -21.26 -1.10
C HIS A 215 -7.55 -21.00 0.28
N SER A 216 -6.71 -19.96 0.45
CA SER A 216 -6.13 -19.64 1.74
C SER A 216 -5.86 -18.13 1.89
N MET A 217 -5.75 -17.69 3.15
CA MET A 217 -5.36 -16.34 3.54
C MET A 217 -4.16 -16.42 4.47
N LEU A 218 -3.07 -15.73 4.12
CA LEU A 218 -1.85 -15.62 4.91
C LEU A 218 -1.83 -14.26 5.62
N LEU A 219 -1.93 -14.26 6.95
CA LEU A 219 -1.87 -13.05 7.77
C LEU A 219 -0.44 -12.80 8.25
N VAL A 220 0.14 -11.68 7.87
CA VAL A 220 1.49 -11.25 8.26
C VAL A 220 1.48 -9.82 8.79
N GLY A 221 2.67 -9.32 9.20
CA GLY A 221 2.80 -8.00 9.82
C GLY A 221 2.60 -8.04 11.33
N GLY A 222 3.11 -7.03 12.02
CA GLY A 222 3.10 -7.00 13.49
C GLY A 222 1.71 -6.95 14.10
N PHE A 223 0.77 -6.24 13.46
CA PHE A 223 -0.61 -6.13 13.95
C PHE A 223 -1.39 -7.45 13.81
N SER A 224 -1.02 -8.30 12.86
CA SER A 224 -1.57 -9.67 12.74
C SER A 224 -1.29 -10.56 13.95
N SER A 225 -0.40 -10.17 14.88
CA SER A 225 -0.21 -10.86 16.15
C SER A 225 -1.33 -10.62 17.15
N ASN A 226 -2.12 -9.56 16.98
CA ASN A 226 -3.16 -9.20 17.93
C ASN A 226 -4.31 -10.23 17.90
N PRO A 227 -4.67 -10.86 19.04
CA PRO A 227 -5.69 -11.89 19.10
C PRO A 227 -7.08 -11.40 18.68
N TYR A 228 -7.43 -10.16 19.02
CA TYR A 228 -8.72 -9.58 18.67
C TYR A 228 -8.86 -9.41 17.16
N LEU A 229 -7.83 -8.89 16.48
CA LEU A 229 -7.83 -8.79 15.02
C LEU A 229 -8.01 -10.16 14.36
N ARG A 230 -7.26 -11.18 14.81
CA ARG A 230 -7.37 -12.55 14.28
C ARG A 230 -8.78 -13.09 14.44
N LYS A 231 -9.33 -13.02 15.65
CA LYS A 231 -10.68 -13.46 15.96
C LYS A 231 -11.70 -12.83 15.01
N ARG A 232 -11.66 -11.51 14.83
CA ARG A 232 -12.57 -10.76 13.95
C ARG A 232 -12.42 -11.14 12.48
N ILE A 233 -11.20 -11.43 12.02
CA ILE A 233 -10.96 -11.92 10.65
C ILE A 233 -11.51 -13.35 10.51
N GLU A 234 -11.24 -14.24 11.45
CA GLU A 234 -11.73 -15.62 11.43
C GLU A 234 -13.26 -15.66 11.47
N GLU A 235 -13.91 -14.93 12.36
CA GLU A 235 -15.37 -14.85 12.46
C GLU A 235 -16.04 -14.40 11.16
N ARG A 236 -15.38 -13.49 10.40
CA ARG A 236 -15.99 -12.91 9.20
C ARG A 236 -15.69 -13.69 7.93
N PHE A 237 -14.53 -14.34 7.83
CA PHE A 237 -14.04 -14.86 6.55
C PHE A 237 -13.79 -16.38 6.53
N SER A 238 -13.81 -17.10 7.65
CA SER A 238 -13.53 -18.54 7.67
C SER A 238 -14.46 -19.37 6.79
N ASP A 239 -15.73 -18.98 6.65
CA ASP A 239 -16.69 -19.67 5.78
C ASP A 239 -16.49 -19.39 4.28
N ARG A 240 -15.68 -18.37 3.94
CA ARG A 240 -15.44 -17.89 2.56
C ARG A 240 -14.04 -18.22 2.04
N VAL A 241 -13.15 -18.60 2.93
CA VAL A 241 -11.76 -18.94 2.62
C VAL A 241 -11.50 -20.34 3.15
N GLY A 242 -10.84 -21.20 2.38
CA GLY A 242 -10.57 -22.57 2.81
C GLY A 242 -9.71 -22.66 4.06
N GLU A 243 -8.74 -21.76 4.22
CA GLU A 243 -7.84 -21.76 5.36
C GLU A 243 -7.30 -20.34 5.65
N ILE A 244 -7.26 -19.96 6.93
CA ILE A 244 -6.60 -18.74 7.40
C ILE A 244 -5.35 -19.15 8.19
N VAL A 245 -4.19 -18.73 7.71
CA VAL A 245 -2.88 -19.16 8.24
C VAL A 245 -2.06 -17.96 8.68
N TYR A 246 -1.35 -18.10 9.78
CA TYR A 246 -0.40 -17.07 10.23
C TYR A 246 0.90 -17.68 10.72
N PRO A 247 2.05 -17.05 10.42
CA PRO A 247 3.34 -17.47 10.94
C PRO A 247 3.39 -17.35 12.46
N LEU A 248 4.26 -18.11 13.11
CA LEU A 248 4.56 -17.93 14.53
C LEU A 248 5.10 -16.53 14.85
N ARG A 249 5.80 -15.92 13.88
CA ARG A 249 6.36 -14.57 13.95
C ARG A 249 5.93 -13.72 12.76
N PRO A 250 4.68 -13.30 12.70
CA PRO A 250 4.14 -12.62 11.52
C PRO A 250 4.86 -11.28 11.24
N GLY A 251 5.39 -10.58 12.25
CA GLY A 251 6.17 -9.36 12.07
C GLY A 251 7.54 -9.57 11.41
N GLU A 252 8.07 -10.81 11.36
CA GLU A 252 9.34 -11.14 10.70
C GLU A 252 9.14 -11.66 9.26
N ALA A 253 7.92 -11.96 8.86
CA ALA A 253 7.61 -12.61 7.58
C ALA A 253 8.14 -11.82 6.37
N VAL A 254 7.99 -10.50 6.38
CA VAL A 254 8.42 -9.61 5.30
C VAL A 254 9.95 -9.63 5.16
N VAL A 255 10.70 -9.48 6.24
CA VAL A 255 12.17 -9.45 6.17
C VAL A 255 12.75 -10.81 5.78
N MET A 256 12.19 -11.90 6.28
CA MET A 256 12.58 -13.24 5.89
C MET A 256 12.24 -13.52 4.42
N GLY A 257 11.05 -13.09 4.01
CA GLY A 257 10.60 -13.21 2.62
C GLY A 257 11.43 -12.37 1.65
N ALA A 258 11.87 -11.18 2.04
CA ALA A 258 12.80 -10.38 1.25
C ALA A 258 14.13 -11.10 1.01
N ALA A 259 14.64 -11.82 2.02
CA ALA A 259 15.83 -12.66 1.85
C ALA A 259 15.59 -13.83 0.88
N HIS A 260 14.44 -14.51 0.97
CA HIS A 260 14.04 -15.55 0.01
C HIS A 260 13.88 -15.01 -1.41
N TYR A 261 13.24 -13.83 -1.55
CA TYR A 261 13.12 -13.15 -2.82
C TYR A 261 14.48 -12.80 -3.43
N ALA A 262 15.43 -12.33 -2.64
CA ALA A 262 16.78 -12.02 -3.13
C ALA A 262 17.52 -13.25 -3.69
N LEU A 263 17.22 -14.45 -3.18
CA LEU A 263 17.76 -15.70 -3.71
C LEU A 263 17.05 -16.17 -4.98
N ASN A 264 15.78 -15.81 -5.16
CA ASN A 264 14.97 -16.14 -6.33
C ASN A 264 14.05 -14.99 -6.75
N PRO A 265 14.60 -13.91 -7.35
CA PRO A 265 13.79 -12.75 -7.75
C PRO A 265 12.76 -13.06 -8.83
N SER A 266 12.93 -14.17 -9.55
CA SER A 266 12.02 -14.61 -10.60
C SER A 266 10.75 -15.30 -10.11
N ILE A 267 10.58 -15.44 -8.80
CA ILE A 267 9.39 -16.08 -8.21
C ILE A 267 8.11 -15.33 -8.53
N ILE A 268 8.16 -13.99 -8.64
CA ILE A 268 7.03 -13.17 -9.08
C ILE A 268 7.07 -13.04 -10.60
N LYS A 269 6.06 -13.54 -11.29
CA LYS A 269 5.98 -13.54 -12.76
C LYS A 269 5.15 -12.42 -13.34
N SER A 270 4.08 -12.02 -12.66
CA SER A 270 3.25 -10.89 -13.11
C SER A 270 2.71 -10.09 -11.95
N ARG A 271 2.37 -8.84 -12.24
CA ARG A 271 1.69 -7.91 -11.36
C ARG A 271 0.46 -7.34 -12.06
N VAL A 272 -0.55 -6.98 -11.29
CA VAL A 272 -1.73 -6.29 -11.81
C VAL A 272 -1.55 -4.78 -11.65
N ALA A 273 -1.69 -4.03 -12.74
CA ALA A 273 -1.52 -2.59 -12.75
C ALA A 273 -2.51 -1.90 -11.80
N ARG A 274 -2.00 -1.21 -10.78
CA ARG A 274 -2.82 -0.47 -9.80
C ARG A 274 -3.45 0.79 -10.41
N TYR A 275 -2.81 1.36 -11.41
CA TYR A 275 -3.18 2.59 -12.09
C TYR A 275 -3.10 2.42 -13.59
N SER A 276 -3.79 3.29 -14.34
CA SER A 276 -3.52 3.49 -15.75
C SER A 276 -2.28 4.36 -15.92
N TYR A 277 -1.40 4.00 -16.85
CA TYR A 277 -0.20 4.75 -17.21
C TYR A 277 -0.31 5.18 -18.66
N GLY A 278 0.03 6.42 -18.93
CA GLY A 278 -0.04 6.97 -20.28
C GLY A 278 0.90 8.14 -20.46
N ILE A 279 0.96 8.62 -21.68
CA ILE A 279 1.73 9.82 -22.04
C ILE A 279 0.81 10.89 -22.59
N LYS A 280 1.26 12.14 -22.49
CA LYS A 280 0.56 13.26 -23.08
C LYS A 280 0.81 13.33 -24.57
N CYS A 281 -0.25 13.24 -25.35
CA CYS A 281 -0.19 13.31 -26.80
C CYS A 281 -1.28 14.22 -27.38
N SER A 282 -1.41 14.18 -28.71
CA SER A 282 -2.55 14.75 -29.43
C SER A 282 -3.14 13.66 -30.30
N LEU A 283 -4.43 13.39 -30.13
CA LEU A 283 -5.19 12.42 -30.92
C LEU A 283 -5.88 13.10 -32.09
N ALA A 284 -6.20 12.35 -33.14
CA ALA A 284 -7.05 12.85 -34.20
C ALA A 284 -8.41 13.26 -33.64
N TRP A 285 -8.94 14.41 -34.10
CA TRP A 285 -10.25 14.85 -33.69
C TRP A 285 -11.33 13.94 -34.31
N ASP A 286 -12.23 13.45 -33.49
CA ASP A 286 -13.39 12.67 -33.90
C ASP A 286 -14.69 13.42 -33.54
N GLU A 287 -15.42 13.88 -34.57
CA GLU A 287 -16.70 14.56 -34.42
C GLU A 287 -17.80 13.64 -33.87
N THR A 288 -17.64 12.33 -33.94
CA THR A 288 -18.61 11.35 -33.47
C THR A 288 -18.41 11.00 -32.00
N ASP A 289 -17.21 11.20 -31.45
CA ASP A 289 -16.93 10.95 -30.03
C ASP A 289 -17.50 12.10 -29.16
N GLU A 290 -18.44 11.77 -28.28
CA GLU A 290 -19.04 12.73 -27.36
C GLU A 290 -18.02 13.33 -26.38
N ARG A 291 -17.00 12.57 -26.00
CA ARG A 291 -15.94 13.05 -25.11
C ARG A 291 -15.08 14.10 -25.82
N HIS A 292 -14.79 13.92 -27.11
CA HIS A 292 -14.10 14.93 -27.90
C HIS A 292 -14.92 16.22 -27.99
N ARG A 293 -16.23 16.11 -28.26
CA ARG A 293 -17.11 17.29 -28.33
C ARG A 293 -17.23 18.02 -27.00
N ALA A 294 -17.26 17.28 -25.89
CA ALA A 294 -17.29 17.85 -24.54
C ALA A 294 -16.03 18.66 -24.18
N HIS A 295 -14.91 18.39 -24.88
CA HIS A 295 -13.61 19.06 -24.66
C HIS A 295 -13.16 19.85 -25.90
N ALA A 296 -14.08 20.47 -26.63
CA ALA A 296 -13.82 21.22 -27.84
C ALA A 296 -12.81 22.38 -27.66
N GLU A 297 -12.67 22.91 -26.47
CA GLU A 297 -11.66 23.92 -26.09
C GLU A 297 -10.22 23.42 -26.23
N HIS A 298 -10.01 22.10 -26.17
CA HIS A 298 -8.71 21.46 -26.40
C HIS A 298 -8.46 21.12 -27.87
N ARG A 299 -9.41 21.40 -28.79
CA ARG A 299 -9.24 21.21 -30.22
C ARG A 299 -8.12 22.11 -30.74
N SER A 300 -7.26 21.57 -31.59
CA SER A 300 -6.17 22.32 -32.18
C SER A 300 -6.72 23.44 -33.11
N PRO A 301 -5.98 24.55 -33.34
CA PRO A 301 -6.44 25.65 -34.20
C PRO A 301 -6.73 25.24 -35.66
N ASP A 302 -6.06 24.19 -36.16
CA ASP A 302 -6.32 23.59 -37.46
C ASP A 302 -7.55 22.68 -37.50
N GLY A 303 -8.16 22.44 -36.31
CA GLY A 303 -9.36 21.62 -36.16
C GLY A 303 -9.15 20.12 -36.31
N ILE A 304 -7.91 19.64 -36.47
CA ILE A 304 -7.61 18.25 -36.84
C ILE A 304 -7.32 17.37 -35.62
N HIS A 305 -6.91 17.95 -34.47
CA HIS A 305 -6.47 17.19 -33.33
C HIS A 305 -7.12 17.67 -32.02
N LEU A 306 -7.33 16.76 -31.08
CA LEU A 306 -7.54 17.04 -29.67
C LEU A 306 -6.17 17.04 -28.95
N ARG A 307 -5.87 18.10 -28.20
CA ARG A 307 -4.57 18.30 -27.52
C ARG A 307 -4.64 17.89 -26.06
N GLY A 308 -3.50 17.48 -25.52
CA GLY A 308 -3.39 17.18 -24.11
C GLY A 308 -4.04 15.87 -23.70
N CYS A 309 -4.28 14.98 -24.66
CA CYS A 309 -4.87 13.67 -24.43
C CYS A 309 -3.94 12.78 -23.60
N PHE A 310 -4.55 11.94 -22.80
CA PHE A 310 -3.91 10.82 -22.11
C PHE A 310 -3.92 9.61 -23.06
N ASP A 311 -2.76 9.26 -23.61
CA ASP A 311 -2.61 8.07 -24.47
C ASP A 311 -2.20 6.88 -23.59
N PRO A 312 -3.10 5.92 -23.33
CA PRO A 312 -2.86 4.85 -22.38
C PRO A 312 -1.87 3.82 -22.92
N ILE A 313 -0.74 3.67 -22.25
CA ILE A 313 0.26 2.62 -22.47
C ILE A 313 -0.12 1.34 -21.72
N LEU A 314 -0.66 1.50 -20.50
CA LEU A 314 -1.07 0.42 -19.63
C LEU A 314 -2.32 0.83 -18.89
N ARG A 315 -3.36 0.03 -18.98
CA ARG A 315 -4.63 0.28 -18.25
C ARG A 315 -4.63 -0.36 -16.88
N GLN A 316 -5.30 0.28 -15.93
CA GLN A 316 -5.56 -0.26 -14.61
C GLN A 316 -6.22 -1.65 -14.70
N GLY A 317 -5.81 -2.58 -13.84
CA GLY A 317 -6.33 -3.96 -13.83
C GLY A 317 -5.69 -4.90 -14.85
N THR A 318 -4.82 -4.42 -15.74
CA THR A 318 -4.10 -5.27 -16.68
C THR A 318 -3.01 -6.07 -15.96
N SER A 319 -2.95 -7.39 -16.21
CA SER A 319 -1.83 -8.24 -15.77
C SER A 319 -0.60 -7.97 -16.62
N VAL A 320 0.52 -7.70 -15.97
CA VAL A 320 1.79 -7.32 -16.59
C VAL A 320 2.89 -8.28 -16.15
N PRO A 321 3.42 -9.10 -17.06
CA PRO A 321 4.63 -9.88 -16.78
C PRO A 321 5.79 -9.00 -16.32
N VAL A 322 6.58 -9.51 -15.37
CA VAL A 322 7.78 -8.81 -14.90
C VAL A 322 8.74 -8.60 -16.05
N GLY A 323 9.13 -7.34 -16.26
CA GLY A 323 10.05 -6.97 -17.36
C GLY A 323 9.38 -6.75 -18.72
N GLN A 324 8.05 -6.83 -18.81
CA GLN A 324 7.34 -6.51 -20.06
C GLN A 324 7.62 -5.08 -20.50
N SER A 325 7.87 -4.91 -21.79
CA SER A 325 8.09 -3.61 -22.43
C SER A 325 6.95 -3.29 -23.39
N TRP A 326 6.51 -2.06 -23.34
CA TRP A 326 5.70 -1.44 -24.37
C TRP A 326 6.57 -0.51 -25.22
N SER A 327 6.35 -0.45 -26.53
CA SER A 327 7.14 0.38 -27.44
C SER A 327 6.26 0.99 -28.51
N GLU A 328 6.41 2.29 -28.74
CA GLU A 328 5.69 3.04 -29.76
C GLU A 328 6.60 4.11 -30.36
N ASN A 329 6.31 4.51 -31.61
CA ASN A 329 7.02 5.55 -32.29
C ASN A 329 6.19 6.82 -32.40
N TYR A 330 6.72 7.91 -31.89
CA TYR A 330 6.09 9.22 -31.90
C TYR A 330 6.77 10.14 -32.88
N LYS A 331 5.98 11.05 -33.44
CA LYS A 331 6.48 12.13 -34.28
C LYS A 331 6.58 13.40 -33.47
N ALA A 332 7.81 13.91 -33.26
CA ALA A 332 8.01 15.18 -32.59
C ALA A 332 7.32 16.31 -33.35
N ARG A 333 6.67 17.22 -32.64
CA ARG A 333 6.15 18.47 -33.26
C ARG A 333 7.28 19.48 -33.49
N ASP A 334 7.22 20.14 -34.50
CA ASP A 334 8.02 20.76 -35.45
C ASP A 334 8.95 21.93 -35.13
N THR A 335 8.91 22.57 -33.99
CA THR A 335 9.49 23.92 -33.93
C THR A 335 10.64 24.10 -32.95
N CYS A 336 10.88 23.13 -32.08
CA CYS A 336 11.79 23.37 -30.95
C CYS A 336 13.12 22.61 -31.02
N GLY A 337 13.32 21.72 -32.03
CA GLY A 337 14.56 20.92 -32.14
C GLY A 337 14.69 19.82 -31.05
N TYR A 338 13.64 19.53 -30.30
CA TYR A 338 13.60 18.45 -29.32
C TYR A 338 12.21 17.80 -29.26
N ALA A 339 12.19 16.55 -28.81
CA ALA A 339 10.97 15.87 -28.37
C ALA A 339 10.96 15.79 -26.84
N SER A 340 9.79 15.97 -26.24
CA SER A 340 9.62 15.80 -24.82
C SER A 340 8.50 14.80 -24.52
N PHE A 341 8.71 14.01 -23.47
CA PHE A 341 7.74 13.05 -22.97
C PHE A 341 7.59 13.18 -21.47
N GLN A 342 6.35 13.15 -21.04
CA GLN A 342 5.96 13.11 -19.64
C GLN A 342 5.07 11.91 -19.44
N LEU A 343 5.46 11.02 -18.51
CA LEU A 343 4.61 9.93 -18.06
C LEU A 343 3.55 10.48 -17.11
N TYR A 344 2.32 10.00 -17.27
CA TYR A 344 1.20 10.31 -16.40
C TYR A 344 0.65 9.03 -15.79
N VAL A 345 0.08 9.15 -14.60
CA VAL A 345 -0.62 8.09 -13.89
C VAL A 345 -2.04 8.54 -13.58
N SER A 346 -3.00 7.62 -13.73
CA SER A 346 -4.41 7.88 -13.44
C SER A 346 -5.01 6.81 -12.55
N SER A 347 -5.78 7.24 -11.56
CA SER A 347 -6.67 6.37 -10.78
C SER A 347 -8.02 6.14 -11.49
N ALA A 348 -8.38 6.99 -12.46
CA ALA A 348 -9.54 6.76 -13.31
C ALA A 348 -9.24 5.65 -14.34
N PRO A 349 -10.24 4.79 -14.65
CA PRO A 349 -10.03 3.66 -15.55
C PRO A 349 -9.77 4.11 -17.01
N ASP A 350 -10.40 5.18 -17.48
CA ASP A 350 -10.32 5.63 -18.87
C ASP A 350 -10.33 7.17 -18.99
N PRO A 351 -9.28 7.87 -18.53
CA PRO A 351 -9.17 9.32 -18.69
C PRO A 351 -8.96 9.68 -20.16
N LEU A 352 -9.51 10.81 -20.60
CA LEU A 352 -9.32 11.32 -21.95
C LEU A 352 -8.16 12.33 -22.02
N LEU A 353 -8.08 13.21 -21.02
CA LEU A 353 -7.08 14.28 -20.98
C LEU A 353 -6.11 14.08 -19.80
N CYS A 354 -4.89 14.57 -19.96
CA CYS A 354 -3.93 14.65 -18.85
C CYS A 354 -4.30 15.68 -17.77
N SER A 355 -5.34 16.48 -18.01
CA SER A 355 -5.92 17.44 -17.06
C SER A 355 -7.15 16.89 -16.32
N ASP A 356 -7.61 15.68 -16.66
CA ASP A 356 -8.78 15.08 -15.98
C ASP A 356 -8.48 14.81 -14.52
N GLU A 357 -9.53 14.79 -13.72
CA GLU A 357 -9.44 14.49 -12.29
C GLU A 357 -8.84 13.09 -12.07
N GLY A 358 -7.92 12.98 -11.12
CA GLY A 358 -7.21 11.74 -10.82
C GLY A 358 -6.02 11.45 -11.76
N VAL A 359 -5.74 12.30 -12.75
CA VAL A 359 -4.55 12.20 -13.59
C VAL A 359 -3.45 13.10 -13.04
N THR A 360 -2.26 12.54 -12.82
CA THR A 360 -1.11 13.30 -12.32
C THR A 360 0.16 12.95 -13.07
N PRO A 361 1.09 13.91 -13.27
CA PRO A 361 2.39 13.61 -13.86
C PRO A 361 3.21 12.70 -12.94
N LEU A 362 3.94 11.76 -13.52
CA LEU A 362 4.81 10.82 -12.84
C LEU A 362 6.26 11.04 -13.26
N GLY A 363 7.09 11.50 -12.33
CA GLY A 363 8.48 11.90 -12.59
C GLY A 363 8.59 13.21 -13.37
N ASP A 364 9.79 13.49 -13.88
CA ASP A 364 10.08 14.70 -14.63
C ASP A 364 9.83 14.52 -16.13
N GLU A 365 9.57 15.63 -16.84
CA GLU A 365 9.53 15.65 -18.29
C GLU A 365 10.92 15.33 -18.86
N ILE A 366 10.98 14.35 -19.75
CA ILE A 366 12.22 13.93 -20.40
C ILE A 366 12.30 14.59 -21.77
N ARG A 367 13.45 15.19 -22.08
CA ARG A 367 13.72 15.85 -23.37
C ARG A 367 14.87 15.19 -24.10
N ILE A 368 14.69 15.02 -25.41
CA ILE A 368 15.72 14.52 -26.31
C ILE A 368 15.79 15.41 -27.54
N ASN A 369 17.01 15.77 -27.97
CA ASN A 369 17.20 16.57 -29.18
C ASN A 369 16.81 15.76 -30.42
N VAL A 370 16.08 16.38 -31.33
CA VAL A 370 15.62 15.77 -32.59
C VAL A 370 15.82 16.77 -33.71
N PRO A 371 16.57 16.41 -34.77
CA PRO A 371 16.78 17.33 -35.89
C PRO A 371 15.46 17.59 -36.63
N PRO A 372 15.31 18.76 -37.26
CA PRO A 372 14.07 19.14 -37.97
C PRO A 372 13.65 18.19 -39.10
N VAL A 373 14.61 17.49 -39.67
CA VAL A 373 14.41 16.63 -40.87
C VAL A 373 13.85 15.26 -40.51
N GLU A 374 14.27 14.70 -39.35
CA GLU A 374 13.80 13.39 -38.89
C GLU A 374 13.21 13.47 -37.49
N LYS A 375 11.89 13.40 -37.41
CA LYS A 375 11.11 13.73 -36.26
C LYS A 375 10.62 12.51 -35.46
N LYS A 376 11.07 11.30 -35.84
CA LYS A 376 10.63 10.06 -35.17
C LYS A 376 11.47 9.78 -33.93
N VAL A 377 10.78 9.49 -32.81
CA VAL A 377 11.37 9.06 -31.55
C VAL A 377 10.66 7.80 -31.11
N GLY A 378 11.44 6.73 -30.94
CA GLY A 378 10.96 5.52 -30.28
C GLY A 378 10.90 5.76 -28.78
N LEU A 379 9.75 5.47 -28.18
CA LEU A 379 9.55 5.43 -26.74
C LEU A 379 9.32 3.98 -26.32
N GLN A 380 10.13 3.49 -25.40
CA GLN A 380 9.95 2.20 -24.76
C GLN A 380 9.70 2.43 -23.28
N VAL A 381 8.66 1.79 -22.76
CA VAL A 381 8.32 1.82 -21.32
C VAL A 381 8.30 0.40 -20.82
N GLN A 382 9.14 0.10 -19.82
CA GLN A 382 9.23 -1.21 -19.21
C GLN A 382 8.50 -1.22 -17.87
N PHE A 383 7.55 -2.13 -17.73
CA PHE A 383 6.70 -2.33 -16.56
C PHE A 383 7.03 -3.66 -15.85
N GLY A 384 6.30 -3.94 -14.79
CA GLY A 384 6.35 -5.22 -14.07
C GLY A 384 7.50 -5.34 -13.08
N GLN A 385 8.45 -4.40 -13.08
CA GLN A 385 9.43 -4.23 -12.00
C GLN A 385 8.89 -3.30 -10.91
N THR A 386 9.66 -3.10 -9.87
CA THR A 386 9.30 -2.16 -8.80
C THR A 386 9.48 -0.68 -9.21
N GLU A 387 10.04 -0.41 -10.38
CA GLU A 387 10.18 0.92 -11.00
C GLU A 387 9.77 0.84 -12.47
N VAL A 388 9.20 1.92 -13.01
CA VAL A 388 8.96 2.07 -14.46
C VAL A 388 10.22 2.61 -15.08
N GLN A 389 10.72 1.94 -16.11
CA GLN A 389 11.84 2.44 -16.89
C GLN A 389 11.36 2.97 -18.24
N MET A 390 11.64 4.24 -18.53
CA MET A 390 11.40 4.85 -19.85
C MET A 390 12.70 4.97 -20.61
N THR A 391 12.69 4.54 -21.86
CA THR A 391 13.82 4.68 -22.80
C THR A 391 13.34 5.43 -24.03
N MET A 392 14.00 6.53 -24.36
CA MET A 392 13.77 7.31 -25.57
C MET A 392 14.93 7.12 -26.53
N THR A 393 14.62 6.82 -27.78
CA THR A 393 15.61 6.55 -28.82
C THR A 393 15.26 7.37 -30.06
N PRO A 394 16.09 8.36 -30.44
CA PRO A 394 15.88 9.07 -31.70
C PRO A 394 16.15 8.14 -32.90
N ALA A 395 15.28 8.17 -33.91
CA ALA A 395 15.43 7.30 -35.06
C ALA A 395 16.69 7.60 -35.88
N PHE A 396 17.13 8.88 -35.89
CA PHE A 396 18.32 9.31 -36.66
C PHE A 396 19.64 8.89 -36.00
N ASP A 397 19.68 8.70 -34.69
CA ASP A 397 20.88 8.28 -33.97
C ASP A 397 20.51 7.48 -32.70
N PRO A 398 20.40 6.15 -32.84
CA PRO A 398 20.06 5.28 -31.71
C PRO A 398 21.08 5.29 -30.56
N SER A 399 22.30 5.82 -30.78
CA SER A 399 23.31 5.92 -29.71
C SER A 399 22.98 7.01 -28.70
N GLN A 400 22.17 7.99 -29.06
CA GLN A 400 21.71 9.09 -28.18
C GLN A 400 20.50 8.73 -27.32
N LYS A 401 20.28 7.45 -27.07
CA LYS A 401 19.19 7.01 -26.19
C LYS A 401 19.29 7.64 -24.79
N ARG A 402 18.15 8.04 -24.25
CA ARG A 402 18.00 8.44 -22.86
C ARG A 402 17.17 7.43 -22.09
N VAL A 403 17.65 7.07 -20.92
CA VAL A 403 16.96 6.15 -20.01
C VAL A 403 16.66 6.90 -18.72
N VAL A 404 15.42 6.83 -18.28
CA VAL A 404 14.99 7.40 -17.00
C VAL A 404 14.20 6.35 -16.24
N LYS A 405 14.49 6.18 -14.96
CA LYS A 405 13.73 5.34 -14.04
C LYS A 405 12.79 6.20 -13.23
N VAL A 406 11.54 5.84 -13.24
CA VAL A 406 10.48 6.52 -12.49
C VAL A 406 9.91 5.55 -11.47
N SER A 407 9.92 5.95 -10.20
CA SER A 407 9.31 5.13 -9.16
C SER A 407 7.78 5.17 -9.28
N TYR A 408 7.13 4.01 -9.14
CA TYR A 408 5.68 3.97 -8.99
C TYR A 408 5.27 4.86 -7.80
N ARG A 409 4.22 5.66 -7.97
CA ARG A 409 3.49 6.15 -6.81
C ARG A 409 2.72 4.96 -6.25
N LEU A 410 3.20 4.41 -5.16
CA LEU A 410 2.37 3.58 -4.31
C LEU A 410 1.42 4.57 -3.62
N GLY A 411 0.17 4.62 -4.06
CA GLY A 411 -0.83 5.38 -3.35
C GLY A 411 -1.03 4.72 -1.98
N VAL A 412 -0.87 5.49 -0.94
CA VAL A 412 -1.50 5.28 0.35
C VAL A 412 -2.90 5.84 0.23
#